data_c59b5cb4167e4bf0078be7360277fb41
#
_entry.id   c59b5cb4167e4bf0078be7360277fb41
#
_cell.length_a   1.000
_cell.length_b   1.000
_cell.length_c   1.000
_cell.angle_alpha   90.00
_cell.angle_beta   90.00
_cell.angle_gamma   90.00
#
_symmetry.space_group_name_H-M   'P 1'
#
loop_
_entity.id
_entity.type
_entity.pdbx_description
1 polymer ?
#
loop_
_entity_poly.entity_id
_entity_poly.type
_entity_poly.pdbx_seq_one_letter_code
_entity_poly.pdbx_strand_id
1 'polypeptide(L)'
;MSGLKVSDRTHGVEYAIREIATYARKYRASGKEIIYLNIGDPVKFDFKTPDHIKKALVDAVMRDENYYTDSEGLPELRQAIVEKESEKGLDVTEDDVIVTNGVSEGLDMTMASIVDPNSEVLMPGPYYPPY
;
A
#
# COMPACT_ATOMS: atom_id res chain seq x y z
N MET A 1 26.34 14.64 -23.17
CA MET A 1 25.35 14.72 -22.09
C MET A 1 25.81 13.77 -20.98
N SER A 2 26.22 14.29 -19.82
CA SER A 2 26.56 13.45 -18.69
C SER A 2 25.28 12.76 -18.23
N GLY A 3 25.20 11.43 -18.38
CA GLY A 3 24.07 10.64 -17.91
C GLY A 3 23.88 10.83 -16.40
N LEU A 4 22.64 10.96 -15.95
CA LEU A 4 22.33 10.96 -14.51
C LEU A 4 22.88 9.67 -13.88
N LYS A 5 23.68 9.82 -12.82
CA LYS A 5 24.17 8.68 -12.04
C LYS A 5 22.99 8.12 -11.21
N VAL A 6 22.70 6.85 -11.37
CA VAL A 6 21.71 6.14 -10.55
C VAL A 6 22.29 5.91 -9.16
N SER A 7 21.47 6.07 -8.12
CA SER A 7 21.90 5.86 -6.73
C SER A 7 22.27 4.40 -6.47
N ASP A 8 23.32 4.19 -5.67
CA ASP A 8 23.80 2.83 -5.34
C ASP A 8 22.72 1.98 -4.60
N ARG A 9 21.77 2.63 -3.89
CA ARG A 9 20.64 1.97 -3.25
C ARG A 9 19.70 1.24 -4.22
N THR A 10 19.74 1.55 -5.51
CA THR A 10 18.93 0.87 -6.52
C THR A 10 19.57 -0.41 -7.03
N HIS A 11 20.84 -0.65 -6.68
CA HIS A 11 21.52 -1.89 -7.02
C HIS A 11 21.12 -2.96 -6.00
N GLY A 12 20.67 -4.11 -6.49
CA GLY A 12 20.25 -5.25 -5.64
C GLY A 12 18.79 -5.20 -5.17
N VAL A 13 18.02 -4.21 -5.59
CA VAL A 13 16.55 -4.23 -5.36
C VAL A 13 15.91 -5.19 -6.36
N GLU A 14 15.59 -6.39 -5.92
CA GLU A 14 14.85 -7.39 -6.69
C GLU A 14 13.37 -7.35 -6.29
N TYR A 15 12.51 -7.01 -7.24
CA TYR A 15 11.06 -7.07 -7.04
C TYR A 15 10.48 -8.25 -7.82
N ALA A 16 10.57 -9.44 -7.23
CA ALA A 16 10.22 -10.73 -7.84
C ALA A 16 8.84 -10.74 -8.52
N ILE A 17 7.84 -10.07 -7.94
CA ILE A 17 6.49 -9.98 -8.50
C ILE A 17 6.50 -9.32 -9.89
N ARG A 18 7.33 -8.30 -10.12
CA ARG A 18 7.42 -7.60 -11.41
C ARG A 18 8.25 -8.36 -12.43
N GLU A 19 9.26 -9.08 -11.99
CA GLU A 19 10.07 -9.93 -12.89
C GLU A 19 9.24 -11.06 -13.48
N ILE A 20 8.46 -11.76 -12.65
CA ILE A 20 7.51 -12.79 -13.09
C ILE A 20 6.54 -12.24 -14.15
N ALA A 21 6.04 -11.02 -13.99
CA ALA A 21 5.16 -10.38 -14.97
C ALA A 21 5.82 -10.20 -16.34
N THR A 22 7.14 -10.06 -16.40
CA THR A 22 7.89 -9.96 -17.67
C THR A 22 7.98 -11.31 -18.36
N TYR A 23 8.23 -12.39 -17.61
CA TYR A 23 8.21 -13.75 -18.16
C TYR A 23 6.81 -14.14 -18.64
N ALA A 24 5.77 -13.85 -17.83
CA ALA A 24 4.39 -14.12 -18.19
C ALA A 24 3.98 -13.43 -19.50
N ARG A 25 4.39 -12.17 -19.72
CA ARG A 25 4.14 -11.47 -21.00
C ARG A 25 4.77 -12.18 -22.20
N LYS A 26 6.02 -12.67 -22.07
CA LYS A 26 6.69 -13.42 -23.15
C LYS A 26 5.95 -14.72 -23.48
N TYR A 27 5.53 -15.48 -22.48
CA TYR A 27 4.79 -16.73 -22.70
C TYR A 27 3.42 -16.47 -23.32
N ARG A 28 2.70 -15.44 -22.87
CA ARG A 28 1.41 -15.04 -23.46
C ARG A 28 1.57 -14.62 -24.93
N ALA A 29 2.64 -13.91 -25.28
CA ALA A 29 2.95 -13.53 -26.66
C ALA A 29 3.21 -14.75 -27.55
N SER A 30 3.62 -15.89 -26.99
CA SER A 30 3.79 -17.16 -27.70
C SER A 30 2.49 -17.99 -27.80
N GLY A 31 1.32 -17.43 -27.44
CA GLY A 31 0.02 -18.08 -27.53
C GLY A 31 -0.32 -19.01 -26.36
N LYS A 32 0.47 -19.01 -25.29
CA LYS A 32 0.18 -19.81 -24.08
C LYS A 32 -0.80 -19.09 -23.17
N GLU A 33 -1.73 -19.84 -22.60
CA GLU A 33 -2.60 -19.36 -21.53
C GLU A 33 -1.82 -19.27 -20.23
N ILE A 34 -1.98 -18.17 -19.49
CA ILE A 34 -1.29 -17.90 -18.23
C ILE A 34 -2.33 -17.63 -17.14
N ILE A 35 -2.24 -18.39 -16.06
CA ILE A 35 -2.99 -18.15 -14.83
C ILE A 35 -2.10 -17.35 -13.88
N TYR A 36 -2.54 -16.15 -13.52
CA TYR A 36 -1.80 -15.25 -12.62
C TYR A 36 -2.21 -15.50 -11.18
N LEU A 37 -1.26 -15.97 -10.36
CA LEU A 37 -1.44 -16.18 -8.91
C LEU A 37 -0.57 -15.23 -8.07
N ASN A 38 0.10 -14.29 -8.71
CA ASN A 38 1.10 -13.40 -8.09
C ASN A 38 0.52 -12.07 -7.58
N ILE A 39 -0.66 -11.67 -8.03
CA ILE A 39 -1.32 -10.42 -7.60
C ILE A 39 -2.76 -10.76 -7.23
N GLY A 40 -3.12 -10.50 -5.96
CA GLY A 40 -4.49 -10.53 -5.50
C GLY A 40 -5.19 -9.22 -5.84
N ASP A 41 -6.05 -9.24 -6.86
CA ASP A 41 -6.92 -8.10 -7.20
C ASP A 41 -8.37 -8.57 -7.09
N PRO A 42 -8.98 -8.47 -5.90
CA PRO A 42 -10.32 -9.00 -5.66
C PRO A 42 -11.37 -8.44 -6.61
N VAL A 43 -11.26 -7.18 -7.00
CA VAL A 43 -12.25 -6.49 -7.84
C VAL A 43 -12.35 -7.11 -9.23
N LYS A 44 -11.26 -7.66 -9.75
CA LYS A 44 -11.24 -8.40 -11.03
C LYS A 44 -11.89 -9.77 -10.95
N PHE A 45 -12.00 -10.34 -9.74
CA PHE A 45 -12.44 -11.71 -9.50
C PHE A 45 -13.70 -11.76 -8.64
N ASP A 46 -14.75 -11.04 -9.05
CA ASP A 46 -16.10 -11.03 -8.46
C ASP A 46 -16.28 -10.37 -7.09
N PHE A 47 -15.22 -9.93 -6.42
CA PHE A 47 -15.30 -9.18 -5.17
C PHE A 47 -15.44 -7.67 -5.44
N LYS A 48 -16.62 -7.26 -5.86
CA LYS A 48 -16.85 -5.84 -6.19
C LYS A 48 -16.84 -4.96 -4.94
N THR A 49 -16.33 -3.75 -5.11
CA THR A 49 -16.49 -2.72 -4.06
C THR A 49 -17.98 -2.53 -3.75
N PRO A 50 -18.40 -2.55 -2.49
CA PRO A 50 -19.79 -2.34 -2.11
C PRO A 50 -20.37 -1.03 -2.65
N ASP A 51 -21.62 -1.02 -3.05
CA ASP A 51 -22.22 0.14 -3.72
C ASP A 51 -22.33 1.36 -2.81
N HIS A 52 -22.51 1.17 -1.49
CA HIS A 52 -22.52 2.26 -0.55
C HIS A 52 -21.16 2.97 -0.45
N ILE A 53 -20.04 2.24 -0.58
CA ILE A 53 -18.69 2.83 -0.61
C ILE A 53 -18.47 3.65 -1.89
N LYS A 54 -18.87 3.09 -3.05
CA LYS A 54 -18.80 3.82 -4.32
C LYS A 54 -19.64 5.09 -4.27
N LYS A 55 -20.85 4.99 -3.73
CA LYS A 55 -21.74 6.13 -3.58
C LYS A 55 -21.14 7.20 -2.68
N ALA A 56 -20.59 6.82 -1.53
CA ALA A 56 -19.95 7.77 -0.61
C ALA A 56 -18.80 8.53 -1.29
N LEU A 57 -17.97 7.84 -2.10
CA LEU A 57 -16.90 8.48 -2.85
C LEU A 57 -17.45 9.48 -3.89
N VAL A 58 -18.46 9.07 -4.66
CA VAL A 58 -19.10 9.97 -5.65
C VAL A 58 -19.72 11.18 -4.97
N ASP A 59 -20.43 10.98 -3.87
CA ASP A 59 -21.07 12.06 -3.13
C ASP A 59 -20.03 13.06 -2.58
N ALA A 60 -18.89 12.57 -2.07
CA ALA A 60 -17.78 13.41 -1.60
C ALA A 60 -17.18 14.26 -2.74
N VAL A 61 -16.91 13.64 -3.88
CA VAL A 61 -16.40 14.35 -5.07
C VAL A 61 -17.39 15.43 -5.54
N MET A 62 -18.69 15.12 -5.54
CA MET A 62 -19.73 16.08 -5.95
C MET A 62 -19.95 17.24 -4.95
N ARG A 63 -19.43 17.09 -3.73
CA ARG A 63 -19.38 18.18 -2.73
C ARG A 63 -18.04 18.93 -2.71
N ASP A 64 -17.17 18.71 -3.70
CA ASP A 64 -15.84 19.29 -3.79
C ASP A 64 -14.91 18.98 -2.58
N GLU A 65 -15.11 17.83 -1.95
CA GLU A 65 -14.29 17.34 -0.83
C GLU A 65 -12.95 16.75 -1.33
N ASN A 66 -12.22 17.50 -2.15
CA ASN A 66 -10.95 17.12 -2.77
C ASN A 66 -9.86 18.18 -2.50
N TYR A 67 -9.89 18.75 -1.33
CA TYR A 67 -8.94 19.75 -0.83
C TYR A 67 -7.85 19.07 0.05
N TYR A 68 -6.86 19.86 0.45
CA TYR A 68 -5.83 19.40 1.39
C TYR A 68 -6.43 19.17 2.77
N THR A 69 -6.03 18.06 3.38
CA THR A 69 -6.39 17.72 4.76
C THR A 69 -5.22 18.00 5.70
N ASP A 70 -5.42 17.79 7.01
CA ASP A 70 -4.34 17.76 7.97
C ASP A 70 -3.33 16.65 7.61
N SER A 71 -2.07 16.83 8.03
CA SER A 71 -0.98 15.90 7.68
C SER A 71 -1.23 14.49 8.19
N GLU A 72 -1.92 14.36 9.30
CA GLU A 72 -2.29 13.09 9.93
C GLU A 72 -3.51 12.43 9.27
N GLY A 73 -4.24 13.16 8.44
CA GLY A 73 -5.48 12.74 7.78
C GLY A 73 -6.73 13.38 8.36
N LEU A 74 -7.86 13.14 7.72
CA LEU A 74 -9.17 13.66 8.14
C LEU A 74 -9.51 13.24 9.57
N PRO A 75 -9.88 14.18 10.47
CA PRO A 75 -10.24 13.87 11.86
C PRO A 75 -11.35 12.82 11.96
N GLU A 76 -12.38 12.91 11.12
CA GLU A 76 -13.50 11.97 11.12
C GLU A 76 -13.07 10.53 10.74
N LEU A 77 -12.09 10.41 9.85
CA LEU A 77 -11.52 9.10 9.48
C LEU A 77 -10.67 8.55 10.62
N ARG A 78 -9.85 9.38 11.26
CA ARG A 78 -9.02 8.99 12.41
C ARG A 78 -9.91 8.53 13.58
N GLN A 79 -10.97 9.27 13.89
CA GLN A 79 -11.95 8.89 14.88
C GLN A 79 -12.61 7.53 14.56
N ALA A 80 -13.05 7.33 13.32
CA ALA A 80 -13.66 6.06 12.91
C ALA A 80 -12.67 4.88 13.00
N ILE A 81 -11.38 5.11 12.77
CA ILE A 81 -10.34 4.10 12.98
C ILE A 81 -10.19 3.78 14.46
N VAL A 82 -10.11 4.79 15.33
CA VAL A 82 -10.02 4.61 16.79
C VAL A 82 -11.21 3.80 17.31
N GLU A 83 -12.45 4.16 16.94
CA GLU A 83 -13.65 3.43 17.34
C GLU A 83 -13.55 1.95 16.95
N LYS A 84 -13.18 1.66 15.71
CA LYS A 84 -13.04 0.30 15.21
C LYS A 84 -11.92 -0.51 15.89
N GLU A 85 -10.79 0.10 16.17
CA GLU A 85 -9.67 -0.59 16.83
C GLU A 85 -9.94 -0.79 18.33
N SER A 86 -10.67 0.15 18.99
CA SER A 86 -11.12 0.00 20.37
C SER A 86 -12.08 -1.18 20.55
N GLU A 87 -12.92 -1.49 19.54
CA GLU A 87 -13.76 -2.70 19.55
C GLU A 87 -12.95 -3.99 19.63
N LYS A 88 -11.70 -3.97 19.16
CA LYS A 88 -10.75 -5.09 19.24
C LYS A 88 -9.97 -5.13 20.56
N GLY A 89 -10.21 -4.18 21.45
CA GLY A 89 -9.55 -4.06 22.74
C GLY A 89 -8.22 -3.31 22.71
N LEU A 90 -7.95 -2.55 21.65
CA LEU A 90 -6.79 -1.67 21.58
C LEU A 90 -7.12 -0.33 22.27
N ASP A 91 -6.23 0.12 23.14
CA ASP A 91 -6.29 1.44 23.79
C ASP A 91 -5.53 2.45 22.93
N VAL A 92 -6.20 3.04 21.97
CA VAL A 92 -5.65 4.01 21.01
C VAL A 92 -6.50 5.27 20.98
N THR A 93 -5.86 6.39 20.70
CA THR A 93 -6.47 7.69 20.52
C THR A 93 -6.28 8.21 19.09
N GLU A 94 -6.91 9.31 18.74
CA GLU A 94 -6.70 9.94 17.42
C GLU A 94 -5.24 10.35 17.20
N ASP A 95 -4.50 10.69 18.25
CA ASP A 95 -3.09 11.06 18.17
C ASP A 95 -2.16 9.88 17.82
N ASP A 96 -2.66 8.65 17.93
CA ASP A 96 -1.94 7.43 17.55
C ASP A 96 -2.22 7.01 16.09
N VAL A 97 -3.00 7.80 15.34
CA VAL A 97 -3.44 7.44 13.99
C VAL A 97 -2.91 8.42 12.95
N ILE A 98 -2.21 7.88 11.96
CA ILE A 98 -1.81 8.61 10.75
C ILE A 98 -2.37 7.89 9.52
N VAL A 99 -3.06 8.63 8.66
CA VAL A 99 -3.59 8.11 7.39
C VAL A 99 -2.54 8.25 6.29
N THR A 100 -2.23 7.15 5.61
CA THR A 100 -1.22 7.11 4.55
C THR A 100 -1.80 6.66 3.22
N ASN A 101 -1.08 6.93 2.11
CA ASN A 101 -1.45 6.45 0.76
C ASN A 101 -1.13 4.95 0.61
N GLY A 102 -1.85 4.14 1.36
CA GLY A 102 -1.69 2.70 1.41
C GLY A 102 -0.57 2.25 2.37
N VAL A 103 -0.49 0.93 2.54
CA VAL A 103 0.45 0.27 3.46
C VAL A 103 1.91 0.57 3.12
N SER A 104 2.25 0.75 1.84
CA SER A 104 3.65 0.99 1.44
C SER A 104 4.21 2.29 2.00
N GLU A 105 3.43 3.38 1.98
CA GLU A 105 3.86 4.64 2.60
C GLU A 105 3.92 4.50 4.12
N GLY A 106 2.94 3.84 4.73
CA GLY A 106 2.96 3.58 6.18
C GLY A 106 4.19 2.80 6.63
N LEU A 107 4.60 1.77 5.86
CA LEU A 107 5.81 1.01 6.14
C LEU A 107 7.08 1.86 5.97
N ASP A 108 7.18 2.63 4.89
CA ASP A 108 8.34 3.49 4.64
C ASP A 108 8.50 4.53 5.75
N MET A 109 7.44 5.20 6.13
CA MET A 109 7.42 6.16 7.24
C MET A 109 7.80 5.50 8.58
N THR A 110 7.24 4.33 8.87
CA THR A 110 7.53 3.59 10.10
C THR A 110 9.00 3.20 10.17
N MET A 111 9.52 2.56 9.10
CA MET A 111 10.92 2.15 9.05
C MET A 111 11.88 3.34 9.15
N ALA A 112 11.57 4.43 8.43
CA ALA A 112 12.38 5.64 8.50
C ALA A 112 12.38 6.31 9.89
N SER A 113 11.32 6.10 10.68
CA SER A 113 11.18 6.72 12.00
C SER A 113 11.81 5.91 13.13
N ILE A 114 11.87 4.57 13.02
CA ILE A 114 12.27 3.70 14.13
C ILE A 114 13.56 2.90 13.87
N VAL A 115 14.07 2.89 12.63
CA VAL A 115 15.26 2.09 12.27
C VAL A 115 16.43 3.01 11.92
N ASP A 116 17.42 3.04 12.79
CA ASP A 116 18.68 3.77 12.58
C ASP A 116 19.63 3.01 11.62
N PRO A 117 20.59 3.72 10.98
CA PRO A 117 21.66 3.06 10.24
C PRO A 117 22.40 2.03 11.11
N ASN A 118 22.59 0.83 10.60
CA ASN A 118 23.18 -0.34 11.28
C ASN A 118 22.28 -1.01 12.33
N SER A 119 21.01 -0.66 12.42
CA SER A 119 20.03 -1.45 13.17
C SER A 119 19.68 -2.74 12.44
N GLU A 120 19.19 -3.71 13.19
CA GLU A 120 18.72 -4.99 12.63
C GLU A 120 17.19 -5.07 12.69
N VAL A 121 16.59 -5.58 11.62
CA VAL A 121 15.14 -5.84 11.56
C VAL A 121 14.92 -7.33 11.36
N LEU A 122 14.21 -7.98 12.29
CA LEU A 122 13.87 -9.38 12.18
C LEU A 122 12.54 -9.55 11.42
N MET A 123 12.59 -10.20 10.27
CA MET A 123 11.41 -10.53 9.47
C MET A 123 11.19 -12.04 9.43
N PRO A 124 10.07 -12.55 9.99
CA PRO A 124 9.72 -13.97 9.84
C PRO A 124 9.30 -14.26 8.39
N GLY A 125 9.85 -15.31 7.80
CA GLY A 125 9.45 -15.76 6.46
C GLY A 125 8.41 -16.89 6.49
N PRO A 126 7.61 -17.06 5.42
CA PRO A 126 7.54 -16.21 4.23
C PRO A 126 6.88 -14.87 4.52
N TYR A 127 7.36 -13.80 3.90
CA TYR A 127 6.90 -12.43 4.16
C TYR A 127 6.42 -11.72 2.88
N TYR A 128 5.73 -10.61 3.09
CA TYR A 128 5.29 -9.74 2.01
C TYR A 128 6.48 -8.96 1.42
N PRO A 129 6.77 -9.05 0.11
CA PRO A 129 7.98 -8.49 -0.49
C PRO A 129 8.27 -7.02 -0.24
N PRO A 130 7.30 -6.14 -0.02
CA PRO A 130 7.56 -4.74 0.32
C PRO A 130 8.22 -4.47 1.69
N TYR A 131 8.24 -5.44 2.60
CA TYR A 131 9.04 -5.28 3.81
C TYR A 131 10.53 -5.31 3.49
#